data_47d39cff1c8b9f2383d397ff827e569d
#
_entry.id   47d39cff1c8b9f2383d397ff827e569d
#
_cell.length_a   1.000
_cell.length_b   1.000
_cell.length_c   1.000
_cell.angle_alpha   90.00
_cell.angle_beta   90.00
_cell.angle_gamma   90.00
#
_symmetry.space_group_name_H-M   'P 1'
#
loop_
_entity.id
_entity.type
_entity.pdbx_description
1 polymer ?
#
loop_
_entity_poly.entity_id
_entity_poly.type
_entity_poly.pdbx_seq_one_letter_code
_entity_poly.pdbx_strand_id
1 'polypeptide(L)'
;MSKFKSISLTLGLSTTLLLAACGGEETSSNETKSMSEQLDYTITGIEPGAGIMQLTELTLEEYENLDGWKVSESSTAGMLTMLDKAYKNEEPIIVTGWNPHWKFASYDLKYLEDPKGTYGEIENINTITRKGLKEDMPIAYEILDRFYWDPEDMETVMFDAQTVSFEEAAAKWVEDNQDKVAQWTEGLDKVNGQSIELISTPWETEDASAHVMKVVLEQHGFDVKITPVDPIIMFQAIANGEGDASLAPWLPVTHGSFYEQYKDDLVDLGENLVGAKVGLVVPTY
;
A
#
# COMPACT_ATOMS: atom_id res chain seq x y z
N MET A 1 -51.55 23.86 58.36
CA MET A 1 -51.39 23.91 59.83
C MET A 1 -49.91 23.70 60.06
N SER A 2 -49.18 24.81 60.33
CA SER A 2 -48.70 25.28 61.63
C SER A 2 -47.82 24.23 62.33
N LYS A 3 -46.55 24.49 62.63
CA LYS A 3 -45.93 25.55 63.47
C LYS A 3 -44.40 25.49 63.33
N PHE A 4 -43.70 26.53 63.03
CA PHE A 4 -42.74 27.34 63.73
C PHE A 4 -42.21 26.85 65.10
N LYS A 5 -40.86 26.93 65.27
CA LYS A 5 -40.09 27.53 66.38
C LYS A 5 -38.61 27.19 66.11
N SER A 6 -37.73 28.11 65.75
CA SER A 6 -37.10 29.20 66.51
C SER A 6 -35.99 28.79 67.47
N ILE A 7 -34.74 29.26 67.11
CA ILE A 7 -33.68 29.94 67.88
C ILE A 7 -32.92 29.16 68.96
N SER A 8 -31.60 29.03 68.76
CA SER A 8 -30.70 29.65 69.75
C SER A 8 -29.26 29.76 69.19
N LEU A 9 -28.78 30.94 69.27
CA LEU A 9 -27.46 31.47 69.06
C LEU A 9 -26.58 31.15 70.22
N THR A 10 -25.37 30.61 70.04
CA THR A 10 -24.30 30.66 71.03
C THR A 10 -22.97 30.98 70.38
N LEU A 11 -22.48 32.15 70.74
CA LEU A 11 -21.22 32.73 70.43
C LEU A 11 -20.15 32.08 71.29
N GLY A 12 -19.05 31.61 70.72
CA GLY A 12 -17.93 31.02 71.46
C GLY A 12 -16.60 31.27 70.74
N LEU A 13 -15.85 32.09 71.31
CA LEU A 13 -14.61 32.79 71.00
C LEU A 13 -13.39 31.88 70.91
N SER A 14 -12.56 32.13 69.89
CA SER A 14 -11.08 32.04 69.83
C SER A 14 -10.38 30.72 70.07
N THR A 15 -9.63 30.25 69.09
CA THR A 15 -8.16 30.09 69.24
C THR A 15 -7.53 29.92 67.82
N THR A 16 -6.66 30.87 67.49
CA THR A 16 -5.73 30.84 66.35
C THR A 16 -4.67 29.79 66.60
N LEU A 17 -4.64 28.73 65.77
CA LEU A 17 -3.45 27.89 65.56
C LEU A 17 -2.98 28.07 64.12
N LEU A 18 -1.88 28.77 63.98
CA LEU A 18 -1.08 28.81 62.76
C LEU A 18 -0.41 27.44 62.58
N LEU A 19 -0.96 26.61 61.70
CA LEU A 19 -0.25 25.46 61.11
C LEU A 19 0.24 25.90 59.74
N ALA A 20 1.54 26.12 59.63
CA ALA A 20 2.26 26.19 58.39
C ALA A 20 2.14 24.83 57.71
N ALA A 21 1.16 24.69 56.81
CA ALA A 21 1.15 23.62 55.82
C ALA A 21 2.12 24.02 54.75
N CYS A 22 3.25 23.36 54.64
CA CYS A 22 4.03 23.27 53.43
C CYS A 22 3.09 22.81 52.32
N GLY A 23 2.66 23.72 51.47
CA GLY A 23 2.04 23.40 50.21
C GLY A 23 3.13 22.79 49.31
N GLY A 24 3.11 21.46 49.21
CA GLY A 24 3.74 20.84 48.05
C GLY A 24 2.97 21.33 46.84
N GLU A 25 3.58 22.16 46.04
CA GLU A 25 3.19 22.31 44.66
C GLU A 25 3.32 20.95 44.02
N GLU A 26 2.19 20.28 43.85
CA GLU A 26 2.07 19.26 42.79
C GLU A 26 2.27 20.02 41.47
N THR A 27 3.52 20.14 41.03
CA THR A 27 3.83 20.36 39.64
C THR A 27 3.26 19.13 38.92
N SER A 28 2.04 19.28 38.42
CA SER A 28 1.60 18.42 37.33
C SER A 28 2.52 18.78 36.17
N SER A 29 3.64 18.07 36.06
CA SER A 29 4.40 18.00 34.84
C SER A 29 3.43 17.45 33.78
N ASN A 30 2.87 18.31 32.97
CA ASN A 30 2.36 17.90 31.67
C ASN A 30 3.59 17.39 30.90
N GLU A 31 4.00 16.16 31.19
CA GLU A 31 4.96 15.46 30.34
C GLU A 31 4.31 15.33 28.97
N THR A 32 4.78 16.15 28.05
CA THR A 32 4.39 16.02 26.64
C THR A 32 4.82 14.63 26.22
N LYS A 33 3.87 13.77 25.87
CA LYS A 33 4.16 12.41 25.37
C LYS A 33 5.20 12.49 24.26
N SER A 34 6.16 11.59 24.28
CA SER A 34 7.09 11.41 23.17
C SER A 34 6.31 11.05 21.89
N MET A 35 6.93 11.22 20.74
CA MET A 35 6.31 10.86 19.45
C MET A 35 5.92 9.37 19.45
N SER A 36 6.78 8.49 19.94
CA SER A 36 6.52 7.05 20.04
C SER A 36 5.31 6.72 20.93
N GLU A 37 5.16 7.43 22.06
CA GLU A 37 4.00 7.27 22.93
C GLU A 37 2.70 7.82 22.32
N GLN A 38 2.78 8.85 21.49
CA GLN A 38 1.62 9.36 20.75
C GLN A 38 1.16 8.37 19.67
N LEU A 39 2.10 7.67 19.06
CA LEU A 39 1.89 6.61 18.05
C LEU A 39 1.53 5.26 18.67
N ASP A 40 1.50 5.15 20.02
CA ASP A 40 1.33 3.86 20.73
C ASP A 40 2.28 2.76 20.22
N TYR A 41 3.50 3.16 19.85
CA TYR A 41 4.53 2.27 19.28
C TYR A 41 3.99 1.42 18.12
N THR A 42 3.16 2.01 17.25
CA THR A 42 2.44 1.29 16.22
C THR A 42 2.69 1.88 14.83
N ILE A 43 3.03 1.02 13.89
CA ILE A 43 3.04 1.27 12.45
C ILE A 43 1.72 0.72 11.88
N THR A 44 0.99 1.53 11.14
CA THR A 44 -0.24 1.09 10.48
C THR A 44 0.12 0.41 9.15
N GLY A 45 -0.10 -0.89 9.11
CA GLY A 45 0.16 -1.72 7.93
C GLY A 45 -1.07 -1.95 7.06
N ILE A 46 -0.94 -2.91 6.15
CA ILE A 46 -1.97 -3.34 5.22
C ILE A 46 -2.34 -4.82 5.44
N GLU A 47 -2.78 -5.51 4.40
CA GLU A 47 -3.15 -6.92 4.46
C GLU A 47 -1.97 -7.80 4.91
N PRO A 48 -2.19 -8.76 5.83
CA PRO A 48 -1.18 -9.77 6.14
C PRO A 48 -0.82 -10.59 4.89
N GLY A 49 0.45 -10.90 4.70
CA GLY A 49 0.94 -11.60 3.51
C GLY A 49 1.43 -10.69 2.38
N ALA A 50 1.17 -9.37 2.43
CA ALA A 50 1.82 -8.43 1.55
C ALA A 50 3.33 -8.38 1.80
N GLY A 51 4.14 -8.28 0.72
CA GLY A 51 5.61 -8.25 0.84
C GLY A 51 6.11 -7.13 1.73
N ILE A 52 5.53 -5.93 1.64
CA ILE A 52 5.88 -4.78 2.49
C ILE A 52 5.63 -5.05 3.98
N MET A 53 4.66 -5.89 4.34
CA MET A 53 4.43 -6.28 5.74
C MET A 53 5.57 -7.14 6.26
N GLN A 54 6.07 -8.10 5.46
CA GLN A 54 7.24 -8.91 5.82
C GLN A 54 8.50 -8.04 5.97
N LEU A 55 8.70 -7.07 5.06
CA LEU A 55 9.81 -6.11 5.16
C LEU A 55 9.68 -5.21 6.41
N THR A 56 8.46 -4.85 6.81
CA THR A 56 8.21 -4.06 8.02
C THR A 56 8.54 -4.87 9.28
N GLU A 57 8.15 -6.15 9.34
CA GLU A 57 8.53 -7.04 10.43
C GLU A 57 10.06 -7.21 10.52
N LEU A 58 10.73 -7.45 9.39
CA LEU A 58 12.18 -7.49 9.32
C LEU A 58 12.82 -6.17 9.82
N THR A 59 12.23 -5.03 9.46
CA THR A 59 12.68 -3.71 9.93
C THR A 59 12.60 -3.61 11.44
N LEU A 60 11.49 -4.06 12.04
CA LEU A 60 11.33 -4.07 13.50
C LEU A 60 12.35 -4.95 14.21
N GLU A 61 12.75 -6.07 13.61
CA GLU A 61 13.78 -6.97 14.14
C GLU A 61 15.19 -6.39 14.00
N GLU A 62 15.49 -5.74 12.89
CA GLU A 62 16.83 -5.22 12.59
C GLU A 62 17.17 -3.93 13.34
N TYR A 63 16.20 -3.09 13.66
CA TYR A 63 16.42 -1.79 14.30
C TYR A 63 16.18 -1.84 15.81
N GLU A 64 17.24 -1.94 16.61
CA GLU A 64 17.18 -1.99 18.09
C GLU A 64 16.38 -0.84 18.73
N ASN A 65 16.39 0.35 18.10
CA ASN A 65 15.61 1.50 18.56
C ASN A 65 14.11 1.40 18.28
N LEU A 66 13.67 0.38 17.56
CA LEU A 66 12.27 0.02 17.36
C LEU A 66 11.81 -1.12 18.29
N ASP A 67 12.61 -1.49 19.31
CA ASP A 67 12.17 -2.45 20.30
C ASP A 67 10.87 -2.01 20.99
N GLY A 68 9.91 -2.89 21.05
CA GLY A 68 8.55 -2.62 21.55
C GLY A 68 7.57 -2.02 20.54
N TRP A 69 8.03 -1.68 19.33
CA TRP A 69 7.13 -1.31 18.23
C TRP A 69 6.46 -2.55 17.63
N LYS A 70 5.31 -2.32 17.00
CA LYS A 70 4.54 -3.34 16.29
C LYS A 70 4.00 -2.79 14.96
N VAL A 71 3.85 -3.64 13.98
CA VAL A 71 3.02 -3.35 12.81
C VAL A 71 1.59 -3.83 13.08
N SER A 72 0.60 -2.98 12.87
CA SER A 72 -0.81 -3.33 12.98
C SER A 72 -1.33 -3.76 11.61
N GLU A 73 -1.74 -5.01 11.52
CA GLU A 73 -2.41 -5.52 10.33
C GLU A 73 -3.73 -4.78 10.09
N SER A 74 -4.01 -4.46 8.84
CA SER A 74 -5.23 -3.79 8.39
C SER A 74 -5.57 -4.26 6.97
N SER A 75 -6.47 -3.55 6.31
CA SER A 75 -6.58 -3.55 4.84
C SER A 75 -5.96 -2.27 4.29
N THR A 76 -5.59 -2.26 3.02
CA THR A 76 -5.13 -1.04 2.33
C THR A 76 -6.16 0.09 2.48
N ALA A 77 -7.44 -0.18 2.27
CA ALA A 77 -8.51 0.79 2.46
C ALA A 77 -8.62 1.27 3.94
N GLY A 78 -8.38 0.38 4.90
CA GLY A 78 -8.33 0.70 6.32
C GLY A 78 -7.17 1.63 6.66
N MET A 79 -5.97 1.29 6.21
CA MET A 79 -4.76 2.12 6.36
C MET A 79 -4.95 3.51 5.74
N LEU A 80 -5.46 3.60 4.51
CA LEU A 80 -5.75 4.87 3.83
C LEU A 80 -6.78 5.72 4.58
N THR A 81 -7.81 5.08 5.16
CA THR A 81 -8.80 5.77 6.00
C THR A 81 -8.16 6.34 7.28
N MET A 82 -7.26 5.60 7.92
CA MET A 82 -6.53 6.06 9.09
C MET A 82 -5.57 7.20 8.74
N LEU A 83 -4.87 7.09 7.60
CA LEU A 83 -4.01 8.15 7.07
C LEU A 83 -4.81 9.44 6.81
N ASP A 84 -5.93 9.35 6.10
CA ASP A 84 -6.81 10.51 5.80
C ASP A 84 -7.28 11.22 7.09
N LYS A 85 -7.72 10.42 8.07
CA LYS A 85 -8.17 10.96 9.36
C LYS A 85 -7.03 11.65 10.12
N ALA A 86 -5.86 11.00 10.22
CA ALA A 86 -4.70 11.57 10.90
C ALA A 86 -4.22 12.85 10.19
N TYR A 87 -4.14 12.81 8.84
CA TYR A 87 -3.73 13.95 8.04
C TYR A 87 -4.63 15.17 8.23
N LYS A 88 -5.97 14.98 8.21
CA LYS A 88 -6.95 16.07 8.43
C LYS A 88 -6.90 16.69 9.82
N ASN A 89 -6.47 15.92 10.81
CA ASN A 89 -6.38 16.36 12.21
C ASN A 89 -4.96 16.80 12.62
N GLU A 90 -3.98 16.69 11.71
CA GLU A 90 -2.55 16.88 12.01
C GLU A 90 -2.07 15.97 13.17
N GLU A 91 -2.62 14.74 13.22
CA GLU A 91 -2.25 13.72 14.21
C GLU A 91 -1.06 12.88 13.68
N PRO A 92 -0.08 12.50 14.52
CA PRO A 92 1.02 11.67 14.08
C PRO A 92 0.55 10.28 13.66
N ILE A 93 1.06 9.82 12.52
CA ILE A 93 0.82 8.46 11.99
C ILE A 93 2.04 7.98 11.23
N ILE A 94 2.35 6.70 11.32
CA ILE A 94 3.29 6.00 10.45
C ILE A 94 2.50 4.93 9.71
N VAL A 95 2.62 4.91 8.38
CA VAL A 95 1.96 3.91 7.53
C VAL A 95 2.97 3.19 6.65
N THR A 96 2.67 1.97 6.23
CA THR A 96 3.36 1.34 5.12
C THR A 96 3.04 2.10 3.83
N GLY A 97 4.05 2.35 3.01
CA GLY A 97 3.89 3.17 1.82
C GLY A 97 4.69 2.65 0.63
N TRP A 98 4.19 2.91 -0.56
CA TRP A 98 4.84 2.56 -1.81
C TRP A 98 4.53 3.57 -2.91
N ASN A 99 5.48 3.70 -3.86
CA ASN A 99 5.33 4.43 -5.11
C ASN A 99 5.51 3.44 -6.28
N PRO A 100 4.76 3.63 -7.38
CA PRO A 100 3.76 4.68 -7.59
C PRO A 100 2.47 4.46 -6.77
N HIS A 101 1.85 5.55 -6.32
CA HIS A 101 0.52 5.52 -5.67
C HIS A 101 -0.08 6.92 -5.57
N TRP A 102 -1.35 7.09 -5.87
CA TRP A 102 -2.09 8.35 -5.84
C TRP A 102 -2.03 9.10 -4.49
N LYS A 103 -1.80 8.40 -3.37
CA LYS A 103 -1.71 9.02 -2.03
C LYS A 103 -0.63 10.10 -1.92
N PHE A 104 0.47 9.97 -2.68
CA PHE A 104 1.54 10.98 -2.69
C PHE A 104 1.16 12.24 -3.48
N ALA A 105 0.19 12.15 -4.39
CA ALA A 105 -0.40 13.32 -5.04
C ALA A 105 -1.47 14.00 -4.17
N SER A 106 -2.12 13.24 -3.29
CA SER A 106 -3.23 13.73 -2.45
C SER A 106 -2.78 14.25 -1.09
N TYR A 107 -1.67 13.76 -0.56
CA TYR A 107 -1.13 14.12 0.76
C TYR A 107 0.34 14.48 0.64
N ASP A 108 0.79 15.47 1.42
CA ASP A 108 2.21 15.80 1.53
C ASP A 108 2.87 14.79 2.47
N LEU A 109 3.47 13.76 1.88
CA LEU A 109 4.05 12.60 2.57
C LEU A 109 5.54 12.49 2.29
N LYS A 110 6.27 11.92 3.23
CA LYS A 110 7.67 11.55 3.06
C LYS A 110 7.97 10.15 3.60
N TYR A 111 8.92 9.49 2.98
CA TYR A 111 9.50 8.27 3.52
C TYR A 111 10.36 8.57 4.75
N LEU A 112 10.33 7.69 5.72
CA LEU A 112 11.34 7.64 6.76
C LEU A 112 12.66 7.11 6.17
N GLU A 113 13.78 7.55 6.75
CA GLU A 113 15.09 7.04 6.36
C GLU A 113 15.25 5.60 6.81
N ASP A 114 15.81 4.77 5.93
CA ASP A 114 16.14 3.36 6.17
C ASP A 114 17.65 3.13 5.98
N PRO A 115 18.49 3.56 6.91
CA PRO A 115 19.95 3.45 6.77
C PRO A 115 20.47 2.00 6.77
N LYS A 116 19.69 1.02 7.21
CA LYS A 116 20.04 -0.41 7.09
C LYS A 116 19.57 -1.05 5.79
N GLY A 117 18.72 -0.36 5.03
CA GLY A 117 18.24 -0.83 3.72
C GLY A 117 17.31 -2.03 3.79
N THR A 118 16.52 -2.15 4.86
CA THR A 118 15.59 -3.29 5.05
C THR A 118 14.46 -3.31 4.02
N TYR A 119 14.10 -2.15 3.48
CA TYR A 119 13.14 -2.02 2.37
C TYR A 119 13.81 -2.04 0.99
N GLY A 120 15.14 -2.15 0.92
CA GLY A 120 15.88 -1.96 -0.32
C GLY A 120 15.95 -0.50 -0.75
N GLU A 121 16.36 -0.27 -2.00
CA GLU A 121 16.40 1.08 -2.58
C GLU A 121 15.21 1.29 -3.52
N ILE A 122 15.49 1.29 -4.82
CA ILE A 122 14.49 1.37 -5.88
C ILE A 122 14.36 -0.03 -6.48
N GLU A 123 13.16 -0.44 -6.74
CA GLU A 123 12.85 -1.71 -7.38
C GLU A 123 11.97 -1.51 -8.63
N ASN A 124 11.64 -2.58 -9.31
CA ASN A 124 10.89 -2.59 -10.54
C ASN A 124 9.62 -3.44 -10.36
N ILE A 125 8.62 -3.17 -11.20
CA ILE A 125 7.51 -4.10 -11.37
C ILE A 125 7.79 -4.90 -12.65
N ASN A 126 7.75 -6.22 -12.55
CA ASN A 126 8.04 -7.11 -13.65
C ASN A 126 6.76 -7.76 -14.23
N THR A 127 6.88 -8.19 -15.48
CA THR A 127 5.91 -9.09 -16.09
C THR A 127 6.42 -10.51 -16.02
N ILE A 128 5.63 -11.43 -15.46
CA ILE A 128 5.94 -12.85 -15.47
C ILE A 128 4.85 -13.65 -16.20
N THR A 129 5.22 -14.76 -16.82
CA THR A 129 4.30 -15.65 -17.51
C THR A 129 4.55 -17.11 -17.14
N ARG A 130 3.54 -17.96 -17.34
CA ARG A 130 3.75 -19.40 -17.29
C ARG A 130 4.70 -19.87 -18.41
N LYS A 131 5.38 -20.97 -18.20
CA LYS A 131 6.11 -21.67 -19.27
C LYS A 131 5.15 -22.10 -20.37
N GLY A 132 5.60 -22.03 -21.62
CA GLY A 132 4.82 -22.42 -22.81
C GLY A 132 3.85 -21.34 -23.32
N LEU A 133 3.70 -20.19 -22.66
CA LEU A 133 2.81 -19.12 -23.13
C LEU A 133 3.22 -18.64 -24.55
N LYS A 134 4.50 -18.53 -24.81
CA LYS A 134 5.03 -18.09 -26.12
C LYS A 134 4.61 -19.01 -27.26
N GLU A 135 4.58 -20.30 -27.02
CA GLU A 135 4.17 -21.32 -27.99
C GLU A 135 2.64 -21.36 -28.15
N ASP A 136 1.90 -21.22 -27.05
CA ASP A 136 0.44 -21.35 -27.03
C ASP A 136 -0.27 -20.07 -27.48
N MET A 137 0.26 -18.91 -27.09
CA MET A 137 -0.33 -17.58 -27.30
C MET A 137 0.73 -16.55 -27.71
N PRO A 138 1.39 -16.70 -28.87
CA PRO A 138 2.51 -15.84 -29.27
C PRO A 138 2.16 -14.36 -29.34
N ILE A 139 0.93 -14.01 -29.71
CA ILE A 139 0.47 -12.61 -29.78
C ILE A 139 0.36 -12.01 -28.38
N ALA A 140 -0.26 -12.71 -27.41
CA ALA A 140 -0.35 -12.24 -26.04
C ALA A 140 1.04 -12.14 -25.39
N TYR A 141 1.90 -13.15 -25.60
CA TYR A 141 3.28 -13.12 -25.12
C TYR A 141 4.01 -11.88 -25.60
N GLU A 142 3.92 -11.54 -26.91
CA GLU A 142 4.61 -10.40 -27.48
C GLU A 142 4.07 -9.06 -26.95
N ILE A 143 2.75 -8.94 -26.73
CA ILE A 143 2.14 -7.75 -26.11
C ILE A 143 2.65 -7.59 -24.66
N LEU A 144 2.67 -8.68 -23.90
CA LEU A 144 3.15 -8.68 -22.51
C LEU A 144 4.65 -8.40 -22.39
N ASP A 145 5.47 -8.92 -23.32
CA ASP A 145 6.93 -8.72 -23.38
C ASP A 145 7.30 -7.24 -23.72
N ARG A 146 6.47 -6.59 -24.52
CA ARG A 146 6.66 -5.19 -24.92
C ARG A 146 6.03 -4.20 -23.94
N PHE A 147 5.19 -4.67 -23.02
CA PHE A 147 4.50 -3.79 -22.08
C PHE A 147 5.49 -3.08 -21.17
N TYR A 148 5.49 -1.77 -21.27
CA TYR A 148 6.24 -0.88 -20.40
C TYR A 148 5.51 0.46 -20.29
N TRP A 149 5.42 0.99 -19.09
CA TRP A 149 4.87 2.29 -18.82
C TRP A 149 5.60 3.01 -17.69
N ASP A 150 5.40 4.31 -17.57
CA ASP A 150 6.04 5.13 -16.57
C ASP A 150 5.20 5.15 -15.26
N PRO A 151 5.81 5.43 -14.10
CA PRO A 151 5.08 5.56 -12.84
C PRO A 151 3.89 6.53 -12.90
N GLU A 152 4.04 7.64 -13.62
CA GLU A 152 2.99 8.65 -13.82
C GLU A 152 1.78 8.13 -14.60
N ASP A 153 1.97 7.17 -15.49
CA ASP A 153 0.87 6.51 -16.21
C ASP A 153 0.01 5.70 -15.25
N MET A 154 0.65 4.89 -14.39
CA MET A 154 -0.01 4.10 -13.37
C MET A 154 -0.74 4.99 -12.35
N GLU A 155 -0.08 6.05 -11.88
CA GLU A 155 -0.68 7.01 -10.95
C GLU A 155 -1.91 7.70 -11.55
N THR A 156 -1.89 8.01 -12.84
CA THR A 156 -3.02 8.60 -13.57
C THR A 156 -4.23 7.67 -13.56
N VAL A 157 -4.03 6.39 -13.89
CA VAL A 157 -5.12 5.39 -13.87
C VAL A 157 -5.67 5.22 -12.45
N MET A 158 -4.80 5.09 -11.44
CA MET A 158 -5.21 4.98 -10.05
C MET A 158 -5.97 6.23 -9.56
N PHE A 159 -5.54 7.43 -9.96
CA PHE A 159 -6.19 8.67 -9.58
C PHE A 159 -7.59 8.80 -10.21
N ASP A 160 -7.73 8.51 -11.50
CA ASP A 160 -9.03 8.49 -12.17
C ASP A 160 -9.96 7.44 -11.52
N ALA A 161 -9.43 6.29 -11.13
CA ALA A 161 -10.17 5.22 -10.47
C ALA A 161 -10.69 5.57 -9.05
N GLN A 162 -10.28 6.71 -8.47
CA GLN A 162 -10.92 7.22 -7.23
C GLN A 162 -12.36 7.72 -7.48
N THR A 163 -12.75 7.96 -8.73
CA THR A 163 -14.06 8.51 -9.09
C THR A 163 -14.88 7.64 -10.05
N VAL A 164 -14.21 6.71 -10.74
CA VAL A 164 -14.83 5.74 -11.65
C VAL A 164 -14.28 4.34 -11.37
N SER A 165 -14.71 3.32 -12.10
CA SER A 165 -14.13 1.97 -11.97
C SER A 165 -12.72 1.91 -12.60
N PHE A 166 -11.87 0.95 -12.17
CA PHE A 166 -10.59 0.70 -12.84
C PHE A 166 -10.76 0.34 -14.32
N GLU A 167 -11.83 -0.35 -14.68
CA GLU A 167 -12.15 -0.66 -16.07
C GLU A 167 -12.39 0.60 -16.90
N GLU A 168 -13.15 1.57 -16.37
CA GLU A 168 -13.39 2.86 -17.04
C GLU A 168 -12.14 3.74 -17.08
N ALA A 169 -11.37 3.81 -16.00
CA ALA A 169 -10.12 4.56 -15.92
C ALA A 169 -9.07 4.02 -16.91
N ALA A 170 -8.90 2.70 -16.96
CA ALA A 170 -7.99 2.03 -17.88
C ALA A 170 -8.41 2.21 -19.34
N ALA A 171 -9.70 2.08 -19.66
CA ALA A 171 -10.20 2.30 -21.01
C ALA A 171 -9.95 3.73 -21.50
N LYS A 172 -10.18 4.71 -20.62
CA LYS A 172 -9.89 6.11 -20.90
C LYS A 172 -8.39 6.34 -21.12
N TRP A 173 -7.54 5.81 -20.23
CA TRP A 173 -6.09 5.94 -20.35
C TRP A 173 -5.59 5.34 -21.67
N VAL A 174 -6.05 4.16 -22.06
CA VAL A 174 -5.72 3.50 -23.33
C VAL A 174 -6.18 4.34 -24.52
N GLU A 175 -7.37 4.97 -24.48
CA GLU A 175 -7.86 5.88 -25.53
C GLU A 175 -6.96 7.11 -25.65
N ASP A 176 -6.55 7.70 -24.54
CA ASP A 176 -5.74 8.91 -24.51
C ASP A 176 -4.26 8.66 -24.88
N ASN A 177 -3.76 7.41 -24.78
CA ASN A 177 -2.35 7.04 -24.96
C ASN A 177 -2.09 6.04 -26.10
N GLN A 178 -2.82 6.18 -27.21
CA GLN A 178 -2.73 5.26 -28.35
C GLN A 178 -1.32 5.10 -28.94
N ASP A 179 -0.51 6.15 -28.91
CA ASP A 179 0.88 6.11 -29.40
C ASP A 179 1.76 5.19 -28.53
N LYS A 180 1.52 5.14 -27.20
CA LYS A 180 2.21 4.23 -26.29
C LYS A 180 1.71 2.80 -26.47
N VAL A 181 0.39 2.61 -26.55
CA VAL A 181 -0.24 1.30 -26.81
C VAL A 181 0.21 0.69 -28.13
N ALA A 182 0.38 1.54 -29.18
CA ALA A 182 0.88 1.09 -30.47
C ALA A 182 2.29 0.48 -30.37
N GLN A 183 3.15 0.94 -29.44
CA GLN A 183 4.48 0.36 -29.26
C GLN A 183 4.42 -1.09 -28.77
N TRP A 184 3.39 -1.45 -28.01
CA TRP A 184 3.21 -2.81 -27.51
C TRP A 184 2.56 -3.75 -28.55
N THR A 185 1.83 -3.19 -29.51
CA THR A 185 0.91 -3.93 -30.38
C THR A 185 1.23 -3.84 -31.87
N GLU A 186 2.18 -2.98 -32.27
CA GLU A 186 2.52 -2.76 -33.68
C GLU A 186 2.94 -4.05 -34.38
N GLY A 187 2.32 -4.30 -35.53
CA GLY A 187 2.63 -5.45 -36.40
C GLY A 187 2.07 -6.79 -35.91
N LEU A 188 1.26 -6.80 -34.85
CA LEU A 188 0.62 -8.00 -34.34
C LEU A 188 -0.78 -8.20 -34.94
N ASP A 189 -1.08 -9.43 -35.32
CA ASP A 189 -2.40 -9.81 -35.82
C ASP A 189 -3.41 -9.93 -34.66
N LYS A 190 -4.70 -9.69 -34.96
CA LYS A 190 -5.77 -9.94 -34.00
C LYS A 190 -6.11 -11.42 -33.92
N VAL A 191 -6.41 -11.88 -32.72
CA VAL A 191 -6.95 -13.22 -32.46
C VAL A 191 -8.49 -13.21 -32.44
N ASN A 192 -9.12 -14.36 -32.26
CA ASN A 192 -10.58 -14.47 -32.29
C ASN A 192 -11.08 -15.22 -31.05
N GLY A 193 -11.23 -14.49 -29.92
CA GLY A 193 -11.82 -15.00 -28.69
C GLY A 193 -10.95 -16.03 -27.95
N GLN A 194 -9.62 -15.98 -28.11
CA GLN A 194 -8.71 -16.80 -27.31
C GLN A 194 -8.71 -16.29 -25.88
N SER A 195 -9.02 -17.17 -24.92
CA SER A 195 -9.04 -16.78 -23.49
C SER A 195 -7.64 -16.69 -22.92
N ILE A 196 -7.40 -15.66 -22.10
CA ILE A 196 -6.17 -15.46 -21.33
C ILE A 196 -6.53 -15.04 -19.91
N GLU A 197 -5.84 -15.58 -18.90
CA GLU A 197 -6.04 -15.25 -17.50
C GLU A 197 -4.84 -14.51 -16.94
N LEU A 198 -5.07 -13.26 -16.49
CA LEU A 198 -4.11 -12.45 -15.75
C LEU A 198 -4.30 -12.68 -14.26
N ILE A 199 -3.30 -13.22 -13.60
CA ILE A 199 -3.28 -13.34 -12.14
C ILE A 199 -2.70 -12.07 -11.56
N SER A 200 -3.45 -11.40 -10.71
CA SER A 200 -3.08 -10.11 -10.10
C SER A 200 -3.09 -10.19 -8.58
N THR A 201 -2.80 -9.09 -7.91
CA THR A 201 -2.98 -8.93 -6.48
C THR A 201 -4.01 -7.83 -6.20
N PRO A 202 -4.68 -7.82 -5.03
CA PRO A 202 -5.85 -6.96 -4.81
C PRO A 202 -5.45 -5.54 -4.37
N TRP A 203 -4.50 -4.91 -5.04
CA TRP A 203 -4.08 -3.54 -4.78
C TRP A 203 -4.26 -2.65 -6.02
N GLU A 204 -4.41 -1.35 -5.77
CA GLU A 204 -4.71 -0.35 -6.80
C GLU A 204 -3.64 -0.25 -7.89
N THR A 205 -2.37 -0.46 -7.55
CA THR A 205 -1.24 -0.50 -8.50
C THR A 205 -1.39 -1.64 -9.50
N GLU A 206 -1.73 -2.82 -9.02
CA GLU A 206 -1.89 -4.03 -9.81
C GLU A 206 -3.23 -4.03 -10.57
N ASP A 207 -4.28 -3.47 -9.96
CA ASP A 207 -5.55 -3.25 -10.67
C ASP A 207 -5.37 -2.30 -11.84
N ALA A 208 -4.56 -1.23 -11.69
CA ALA A 208 -4.27 -0.30 -12.78
C ALA A 208 -3.60 -1.01 -13.97
N SER A 209 -2.49 -1.75 -13.73
CA SER A 209 -1.77 -2.46 -14.80
C SER A 209 -2.59 -3.58 -15.43
N ALA A 210 -3.28 -4.37 -14.60
CA ALA A 210 -4.09 -5.50 -15.09
C ALA A 210 -5.27 -5.03 -15.96
N HIS A 211 -5.96 -3.94 -15.58
CA HIS A 211 -7.08 -3.42 -16.36
C HIS A 211 -6.61 -2.73 -17.64
N VAL A 212 -5.48 -2.00 -17.63
CA VAL A 212 -4.90 -1.45 -18.87
C VAL A 212 -4.53 -2.58 -19.83
N MET A 213 -3.84 -3.62 -19.34
CA MET A 213 -3.48 -4.77 -20.18
C MET A 213 -4.70 -5.53 -20.66
N LYS A 214 -5.74 -5.67 -19.83
CA LYS A 214 -7.03 -6.29 -20.25
C LYS A 214 -7.61 -5.53 -21.44
N VAL A 215 -7.71 -4.20 -21.39
CA VAL A 215 -8.24 -3.40 -22.52
C VAL A 215 -7.40 -3.60 -23.78
N VAL A 216 -6.09 -3.60 -23.67
CA VAL A 216 -5.17 -3.78 -24.82
C VAL A 216 -5.33 -5.16 -25.46
N LEU A 217 -5.35 -6.21 -24.64
CA LEU A 217 -5.54 -7.59 -25.11
C LEU A 217 -6.93 -7.81 -25.71
N GLU A 218 -8.00 -7.25 -25.13
CA GLU A 218 -9.35 -7.31 -25.66
C GLU A 218 -9.46 -6.57 -27.01
N GLN A 219 -8.78 -5.45 -27.19
CA GLN A 219 -8.68 -4.76 -28.50
C GLN A 219 -7.99 -5.65 -29.55
N HIS A 220 -7.15 -6.61 -29.13
CA HIS A 220 -6.51 -7.61 -29.98
C HIS A 220 -7.31 -8.90 -30.12
N GLY A 221 -8.53 -8.95 -29.57
CA GLY A 221 -9.48 -10.03 -29.75
C GLY A 221 -9.37 -11.18 -28.74
N PHE A 222 -8.64 -10.99 -27.64
CA PHE A 222 -8.62 -11.93 -26.51
C PHE A 222 -9.89 -11.79 -25.67
N ASP A 223 -10.24 -12.87 -24.95
CA ASP A 223 -11.21 -12.88 -23.85
C ASP A 223 -10.42 -12.91 -22.54
N VAL A 224 -10.36 -11.78 -21.83
CA VAL A 224 -9.43 -11.56 -20.71
C VAL A 224 -10.14 -11.66 -19.37
N LYS A 225 -9.66 -12.56 -18.53
CA LYS A 225 -10.04 -12.67 -17.13
C LYS A 225 -8.93 -12.14 -16.24
N ILE A 226 -9.28 -11.33 -15.22
CA ILE A 226 -8.38 -10.92 -14.13
C ILE A 226 -8.79 -11.70 -12.88
N THR A 227 -7.82 -12.31 -12.19
CA THR A 227 -8.05 -13.04 -10.94
C THR A 227 -7.11 -12.51 -9.87
N PRO A 228 -7.61 -11.69 -8.92
CA PRO A 228 -6.81 -11.18 -7.81
C PRO A 228 -6.63 -12.27 -6.74
N VAL A 229 -5.39 -12.45 -6.29
CA VAL A 229 -5.00 -13.40 -5.23
C VAL A 229 -3.85 -12.83 -4.41
N ASP A 230 -3.50 -13.47 -3.29
CA ASP A 230 -2.30 -13.09 -2.53
C ASP A 230 -1.02 -13.30 -3.34
N PRO A 231 0.07 -12.53 -3.11
CA PRO A 231 1.30 -12.60 -3.92
C PRO A 231 1.88 -14.01 -4.03
N ILE A 232 1.99 -14.75 -2.92
CA ILE A 232 2.53 -16.11 -2.97
C ILE A 232 1.67 -17.05 -3.86
N ILE A 233 0.35 -16.86 -3.84
CA ILE A 233 -0.58 -17.63 -4.67
C ILE A 233 -0.46 -17.23 -6.14
N MET A 234 -0.22 -15.93 -6.43
CA MET A 234 0.03 -15.44 -7.79
C MET A 234 1.25 -16.12 -8.39
N PHE A 235 2.40 -16.13 -7.70
CA PHE A 235 3.59 -16.83 -8.17
C PHE A 235 3.34 -18.33 -8.36
N GLN A 236 2.67 -18.98 -7.42
CA GLN A 236 2.32 -20.39 -7.49
C GLN A 236 1.42 -20.70 -8.69
N ALA A 237 0.39 -19.89 -8.93
CA ALA A 237 -0.55 -20.08 -10.04
C ALA A 237 0.16 -19.98 -11.40
N ILE A 238 1.02 -18.98 -11.58
CA ILE A 238 1.81 -18.83 -12.80
C ILE A 238 2.78 -19.99 -12.98
N ALA A 239 3.51 -20.38 -11.94
CA ALA A 239 4.47 -21.50 -12.00
C ALA A 239 3.79 -22.85 -12.33
N ASN A 240 2.58 -23.07 -11.84
CA ASN A 240 1.79 -24.28 -12.10
C ASN A 240 1.03 -24.25 -13.44
N GLY A 241 1.00 -23.09 -14.13
CA GLY A 241 0.19 -22.92 -15.35
C GLY A 241 -1.32 -22.86 -15.09
N GLU A 242 -1.71 -22.44 -13.88
CA GLU A 242 -3.10 -22.20 -13.48
C GLU A 242 -3.58 -20.79 -13.86
N GLY A 243 -2.66 -19.93 -14.30
CA GLY A 243 -2.86 -18.63 -14.91
C GLY A 243 -1.82 -18.38 -15.98
N ASP A 244 -2.03 -17.42 -16.86
CA ASP A 244 -1.18 -17.21 -18.02
C ASP A 244 -0.06 -16.20 -17.78
N ALA A 245 -0.36 -15.08 -17.12
CA ALA A 245 0.60 -13.99 -16.86
C ALA A 245 0.24 -13.19 -15.61
N SER A 246 1.23 -12.46 -15.10
CA SER A 246 1.05 -11.43 -14.07
C SER A 246 1.94 -10.23 -14.35
N LEU A 247 1.42 -9.02 -14.06
CA LEU A 247 2.13 -7.75 -14.17
C LEU A 247 2.42 -7.16 -12.77
N ALA A 248 2.29 -7.98 -11.73
CA ALA A 248 2.30 -7.57 -10.32
C ALA A 248 3.61 -7.82 -9.55
N PRO A 249 4.61 -8.59 -9.99
CA PRO A 249 5.84 -8.82 -9.23
C PRO A 249 6.65 -7.55 -9.00
N TRP A 250 6.86 -7.17 -7.73
CA TRP A 250 7.78 -6.12 -7.30
C TRP A 250 9.12 -6.74 -6.96
N LEU A 251 10.15 -6.50 -7.79
CA LEU A 251 11.43 -7.16 -7.74
C LEU A 251 12.59 -6.16 -7.72
N PRO A 252 13.71 -6.48 -7.07
CA PRO A 252 14.04 -7.77 -6.47
C PRO A 252 13.68 -7.92 -4.98
N VAL A 253 13.06 -6.92 -4.33
CA VAL A 253 12.98 -6.86 -2.86
C VAL A 253 11.63 -7.31 -2.33
N THR A 254 10.57 -6.56 -2.65
CA THR A 254 9.23 -6.75 -2.02
C THR A 254 8.68 -8.16 -2.21
N HIS A 255 8.79 -8.72 -3.42
CA HIS A 255 8.37 -10.08 -3.73
C HIS A 255 9.55 -11.04 -3.99
N GLY A 256 10.77 -10.62 -3.64
CA GLY A 256 11.99 -11.39 -3.93
C GLY A 256 11.98 -12.80 -3.35
N SER A 257 11.49 -12.98 -2.12
CA SER A 257 11.40 -14.29 -1.47
C SER A 257 10.44 -15.24 -2.18
N PHE A 258 9.33 -14.73 -2.72
CA PHE A 258 8.37 -15.51 -3.51
C PHE A 258 8.95 -15.85 -4.88
N TYR A 259 9.56 -14.87 -5.55
CA TYR A 259 10.19 -15.06 -6.86
C TYR A 259 11.28 -16.14 -6.80
N GLU A 260 12.19 -16.10 -5.82
CA GLU A 260 13.24 -17.11 -5.66
C GLU A 260 12.68 -18.54 -5.50
N GLN A 261 11.51 -18.70 -4.92
CA GLN A 261 10.88 -19.99 -4.75
C GLN A 261 10.33 -20.58 -6.06
N TYR A 262 9.89 -19.73 -7.01
CA TYR A 262 9.19 -20.15 -8.21
C TYR A 262 9.87 -19.82 -9.54
N LYS A 263 10.98 -19.03 -9.54
CA LYS A 263 11.64 -18.52 -10.75
C LYS A 263 12.03 -19.59 -11.78
N ASP A 264 12.31 -20.79 -11.33
CA ASP A 264 12.69 -21.89 -12.22
C ASP A 264 11.49 -22.51 -12.95
N ASP A 265 10.24 -22.16 -12.55
CA ASP A 265 9.00 -22.71 -13.11
C ASP A 265 8.12 -21.70 -13.84
N LEU A 266 8.58 -20.48 -13.99
CA LEU A 266 7.95 -19.39 -14.73
C LEU A 266 8.92 -18.75 -15.74
N VAL A 267 8.45 -17.76 -16.50
CA VAL A 267 9.28 -16.94 -17.39
C VAL A 267 9.14 -15.49 -16.93
N ASP A 268 10.26 -14.86 -16.59
CA ASP A 268 10.34 -13.42 -16.29
C ASP A 268 10.63 -12.68 -17.61
N LEU A 269 9.72 -11.80 -18.04
CA LEU A 269 9.86 -10.98 -19.23
C LEU A 269 10.61 -9.66 -18.95
N GLY A 270 10.95 -9.41 -17.68
CA GLY A 270 11.62 -8.18 -17.26
C GLY A 270 10.65 -7.10 -16.79
N GLU A 271 11.20 -5.92 -16.70
CA GLU A 271 10.56 -4.76 -16.08
C GLU A 271 9.46 -4.19 -16.96
N ASN A 272 8.26 -4.05 -16.41
CA ASN A 272 7.17 -3.29 -17.04
C ASN A 272 7.04 -1.87 -16.47
N LEU A 273 7.64 -1.62 -15.29
CA LEU A 273 7.76 -0.30 -14.67
C LEU A 273 9.04 -0.24 -13.83
N VAL A 274 9.79 0.85 -13.99
CA VAL A 274 11.04 1.12 -13.25
C VAL A 274 10.81 2.27 -12.27
N GLY A 275 11.41 2.19 -11.08
CA GLY A 275 11.38 3.28 -10.12
C GLY A 275 10.35 3.09 -9.00
N ALA A 276 9.90 1.86 -8.80
CA ALA A 276 9.06 1.51 -7.66
C ALA A 276 9.86 1.58 -6.34
N LYS A 277 9.18 1.93 -5.25
CA LYS A 277 9.79 2.05 -3.92
C LYS A 277 8.77 1.68 -2.86
N VAL A 278 9.22 1.00 -1.82
CA VAL A 278 8.46 0.70 -0.60
C VAL A 278 9.15 1.25 0.64
N GLY A 279 8.44 1.43 1.72
CA GLY A 279 9.00 1.88 3.00
C GLY A 279 7.95 2.39 3.97
N LEU A 280 8.41 2.94 5.10
CA LEU A 280 7.54 3.61 6.05
C LEU A 280 7.35 5.08 5.65
N VAL A 281 6.13 5.55 5.75
CA VAL A 281 5.71 6.88 5.28
C VAL A 281 5.01 7.64 6.40
N VAL A 282 5.29 8.93 6.48
CA VAL A 282 4.68 9.87 7.43
C VAL A 282 4.25 11.15 6.72
N PRO A 283 3.25 11.88 7.24
CA PRO A 283 2.98 13.27 6.83
C PRO A 283 4.17 14.19 7.12
N THR A 284 4.25 15.31 6.41
CA THR A 284 5.37 16.27 6.51
C THR A 284 5.17 17.40 7.53
N TYR A 285 3.96 17.51 8.11
CA TYR A 285 3.68 18.49 9.18
C TYR A 285 4.32 18.14 10.51
#